data_a13a10d138120c3ae40a845376c55701
#
_entry.id   a13a10d138120c3ae40a845376c55701
#
_cell.length_a   1.000
_cell.length_b   1.000
_cell.length_c   1.000
_cell.angle_alpha   90.00
_cell.angle_beta   90.00
_cell.angle_gamma   90.00
#
_symmetry.space_group_name_H-M   'P 1'
#
loop_
_entity.id
_entity.type
_entity.pdbx_description
1 polymer ?
#
loop_
_entity_poly.entity_id
_entity_poly.type
_entity_poly.pdbx_seq_one_letter_code
_entity_poly.pdbx_strand_id
1 'polypeptide(L)'
;MLANYEETFLTLSPILYHMLADIQERMIYRAQTFLRDEVGNYVPSSIDIDYPNKLLSYDHLTQKESSDFYSQTALWYPPLEKTLKCLSSLYQSIESTTFSGLAQEAVSLCTDNIMLASKIISRISGVLDGQLFLIKNLLILREQIAPFDAECAIEVKELDFSHMRVHMRRIFAGELSLFALSQDNAFFVLASEGRPHILESTLNSKKELEKKLKAGCESFIMTVTKSTVEPMLRFITK
;
A
#
# COMPACT_ATOMS: atom_id res chain seq x y z
N MET A 1 -39.33 36.22 -13.52
CA MET A 1 -38.70 35.67 -12.29
C MET A 1 -37.80 34.46 -12.58
N LEU A 2 -38.22 33.45 -13.36
CA LEU A 2 -37.39 32.26 -13.64
C LEU A 2 -36.09 32.60 -14.40
N ALA A 3 -36.10 33.53 -15.35
CA ALA A 3 -34.90 33.91 -16.10
C ALA A 3 -33.75 34.49 -15.24
N ASN A 4 -34.09 35.23 -14.17
CA ASN A 4 -33.09 35.77 -13.24
C ASN A 4 -32.42 34.71 -12.38
N TYR A 5 -33.11 33.60 -12.11
CA TYR A 5 -32.50 32.48 -11.35
C TYR A 5 -31.53 31.67 -12.19
N GLU A 6 -31.79 31.49 -13.48
CA GLU A 6 -30.86 30.81 -14.40
C GLU A 6 -29.56 31.59 -14.59
N GLU A 7 -29.67 32.92 -14.75
CA GLU A 7 -28.52 33.80 -14.96
C GLU A 7 -27.64 33.90 -13.70
N THR A 8 -28.26 33.99 -12.50
CA THR A 8 -27.53 33.93 -11.23
C THR A 8 -26.90 32.56 -10.98
N PHE A 9 -27.53 31.46 -11.37
CA PHE A 9 -26.98 30.14 -11.24
C PHE A 9 -25.75 29.93 -12.14
N LEU A 10 -25.81 30.43 -13.39
CA LEU A 10 -24.68 30.36 -14.32
C LEU A 10 -23.46 31.17 -13.86
N THR A 11 -23.67 32.31 -13.18
CA THR A 11 -22.57 33.12 -12.63
C THR A 11 -21.99 32.54 -11.35
N LEU A 12 -22.77 31.83 -10.52
CA LEU A 12 -22.31 31.19 -9.28
C LEU A 12 -21.65 29.83 -9.53
N SER A 13 -22.03 29.14 -10.58
CA SER A 13 -21.54 27.82 -10.91
C SER A 13 -19.99 27.71 -10.92
N PRO A 14 -19.24 28.59 -11.61
CA PRO A 14 -17.77 28.49 -11.61
C PRO A 14 -17.16 28.75 -10.23
N ILE A 15 -17.78 29.58 -9.39
CA ILE A 15 -17.32 29.85 -8.04
C ILE A 15 -17.49 28.60 -7.17
N LEU A 16 -18.66 27.96 -7.28
CA LEU A 16 -18.93 26.72 -6.54
C LEU A 16 -18.00 25.57 -6.96
N TYR A 17 -17.71 25.44 -8.26
CA TYR A 17 -16.73 24.46 -8.74
C TYR A 17 -15.33 24.73 -8.20
N HIS A 18 -14.92 25.98 -8.12
CA HIS A 18 -13.62 26.36 -7.57
C HIS A 18 -13.54 26.04 -6.08
N MET A 19 -14.60 26.35 -5.32
CA MET A 19 -14.68 26.02 -3.89
C MET A 19 -14.66 24.50 -3.67
N LEU A 20 -15.38 23.74 -4.49
CA LEU A 20 -15.39 22.28 -4.42
C LEU A 20 -14.00 21.70 -4.67
N ALA A 21 -13.32 22.16 -5.71
CA ALA A 21 -11.96 21.74 -6.03
C ALA A 21 -10.98 22.03 -4.89
N ASP A 22 -11.04 23.23 -4.29
CA ASP A 22 -10.20 23.60 -3.15
C ASP A 22 -10.46 22.71 -1.92
N ILE A 23 -11.72 22.39 -1.64
CA ILE A 23 -12.09 21.48 -0.56
C ILE A 23 -11.56 20.08 -0.82
N GLN A 24 -11.70 19.55 -2.03
CA GLN A 24 -11.21 18.22 -2.41
C GLN A 24 -9.68 18.14 -2.29
N GLU A 25 -8.95 19.15 -2.76
CA GLU A 25 -7.50 19.22 -2.63
C GLU A 25 -7.04 19.19 -1.16
N ARG A 26 -7.69 19.97 -0.31
CA ARG A 26 -7.42 19.97 1.13
C ARG A 26 -7.75 18.63 1.79
N MET A 27 -8.84 17.97 1.37
CA MET A 27 -9.19 16.63 1.86
C MET A 27 -8.12 15.60 1.48
N ILE A 28 -7.66 15.62 0.25
CA ILE A 28 -6.60 14.72 -0.26
C ILE A 28 -5.31 14.93 0.53
N TYR A 29 -4.87 16.18 0.69
CA TYR A 29 -3.66 16.51 1.46
C TYR A 29 -3.74 16.01 2.92
N ARG A 30 -4.89 16.22 3.58
CA ARG A 30 -5.10 15.74 4.94
C ARG A 30 -5.12 14.21 5.03
N ALA A 31 -5.72 13.55 4.04
CA ALA A 31 -5.75 12.11 3.98
C ALA A 31 -4.34 11.52 3.78
N GLN A 32 -3.54 12.08 2.89
CA GLN A 32 -2.15 11.65 2.69
C GLN A 32 -1.30 11.85 3.95
N THR A 33 -1.44 13.00 4.61
CA THR A 33 -0.74 13.25 5.88
C THR A 33 -1.18 12.25 6.95
N PHE A 34 -2.49 12.02 7.09
CA PHE A 34 -3.03 11.04 8.04
C PHE A 34 -2.51 9.62 7.76
N LEU A 35 -2.55 9.17 6.50
CA LEU A 35 -2.06 7.85 6.11
C LEU A 35 -0.57 7.68 6.39
N ARG A 36 0.23 8.70 6.13
CA ARG A 36 1.67 8.67 6.43
C ARG A 36 1.94 8.59 7.93
N ASP A 37 1.30 9.45 8.70
CA ASP A 37 1.61 9.61 10.12
C ASP A 37 0.95 8.53 10.97
N GLU A 38 -0.32 8.22 10.71
CA GLU A 38 -1.12 7.31 11.53
C GLU A 38 -1.11 5.85 11.06
N VAL A 39 -0.68 5.59 9.82
CA VAL A 39 -0.60 4.24 9.27
C VAL A 39 0.85 3.88 8.95
N GLY A 40 1.54 4.65 8.11
CA GLY A 40 2.90 4.35 7.68
C GLY A 40 3.92 4.41 8.81
N ASN A 41 3.89 5.48 9.60
CA ASN A 41 4.79 5.71 10.73
C ASN A 41 4.28 5.13 12.06
N TYR A 42 3.20 4.36 12.02
CA TYR A 42 2.65 3.76 13.24
C TYR A 42 3.64 2.78 13.88
N VAL A 43 3.92 2.99 15.15
CA VAL A 43 4.74 2.09 15.96
C VAL A 43 3.82 1.19 16.77
N PRO A 44 3.87 -0.14 16.58
CA PRO A 44 3.02 -1.08 17.30
C PRO A 44 3.24 -0.97 18.82
N SER A 45 2.14 -0.82 19.58
CA SER A 45 2.18 -0.82 21.04
C SER A 45 2.32 -2.24 21.59
N SER A 46 2.66 -2.37 22.87
CA SER A 46 2.73 -3.68 23.53
C SER A 46 1.41 -4.45 23.46
N ILE A 47 0.27 -3.76 23.51
CA ILE A 47 -1.07 -4.35 23.40
C ILE A 47 -1.34 -4.89 22.00
N ASP A 48 -0.82 -4.21 20.97
CA ASP A 48 -1.00 -4.64 19.57
C ASP A 48 -0.18 -5.88 19.23
N ILE A 49 0.94 -6.06 19.93
CA ILE A 49 1.91 -7.13 19.72
C ILE A 49 1.60 -8.34 20.60
N ASP A 50 0.76 -8.18 21.64
CA ASP A 50 0.36 -9.25 22.55
C ASP A 50 -0.57 -10.27 21.86
N TYR A 51 -0.01 -10.95 20.91
CA TYR A 51 -0.64 -11.97 20.09
C TYR A 51 0.02 -13.32 20.41
N PRO A 52 -0.69 -14.41 20.74
CA PRO A 52 -2.15 -14.63 20.56
C PRO A 52 -3.03 -14.23 21.76
N ASN A 53 -2.49 -13.77 22.90
CA ASN A 53 -3.27 -13.50 24.11
C ASN A 53 -4.47 -12.57 23.90
N LYS A 54 -4.31 -11.57 23.03
CA LYS A 54 -5.40 -10.65 22.63
C LYS A 54 -6.61 -11.41 22.06
N LEU A 55 -6.39 -12.48 21.31
CA LEU A 55 -7.48 -13.32 20.77
C LEU A 55 -8.14 -14.17 21.86
N LEU A 56 -7.34 -14.76 22.73
CA LEU A 56 -7.83 -15.61 23.83
C LEU A 56 -8.68 -14.82 24.82
N SER A 57 -8.24 -13.61 25.16
CA SER A 57 -8.98 -12.71 26.05
C SER A 57 -10.34 -12.32 25.48
N TYR A 58 -10.44 -12.17 24.14
CA TYR A 58 -11.66 -11.82 23.46
C TYR A 58 -12.65 -12.99 23.41
N ASP A 59 -12.20 -14.21 23.22
CA ASP A 59 -13.06 -15.40 23.16
C ASP A 59 -13.82 -15.63 24.48
N HIS A 60 -13.21 -15.28 25.61
CA HIS A 60 -13.86 -15.32 26.92
C HIS A 60 -14.92 -14.23 27.13
N LEU A 61 -14.83 -13.11 26.40
CA LEU A 61 -15.78 -12.00 26.52
C LEU A 61 -17.00 -12.17 25.59
N THR A 62 -16.80 -12.75 24.40
CA THR A 62 -17.87 -12.92 23.39
C THR A 62 -18.84 -14.06 23.68
N GLN A 63 -18.51 -14.98 24.60
CA GLN A 63 -19.50 -15.98 25.03
C GLN A 63 -20.68 -15.39 25.81
N LYS A 64 -20.67 -14.09 26.14
CA LYS A 64 -21.70 -13.44 26.95
C LYS A 64 -22.59 -12.45 26.21
N GLU A 65 -22.23 -11.92 25.06
CA GLU A 65 -23.07 -10.93 24.37
C GLU A 65 -22.97 -11.02 22.84
N SER A 66 -24.10 -10.78 22.20
CA SER A 66 -24.42 -10.80 20.77
C SER A 66 -23.30 -10.40 19.79
N SER A 67 -23.28 -11.10 18.65
CA SER A 67 -22.43 -10.92 17.47
C SER A 67 -22.60 -9.56 16.77
N ASP A 68 -22.23 -8.47 17.42
CA ASP A 68 -22.22 -7.15 16.79
C ASP A 68 -20.94 -6.95 15.96
N PHE A 69 -21.12 -6.40 14.76
CA PHE A 69 -20.04 -6.03 13.83
C PHE A 69 -18.93 -5.20 14.51
N TYR A 70 -19.29 -4.34 15.46
CA TYR A 70 -18.35 -3.56 16.27
C TYR A 70 -17.42 -4.43 17.12
N SER A 71 -17.87 -5.60 17.53
CA SER A 71 -17.06 -6.54 18.30
C SER A 71 -15.94 -7.15 17.46
N GLN A 72 -16.18 -7.39 16.17
CA GLN A 72 -15.18 -7.96 15.26
C GLN A 72 -14.09 -6.95 14.89
N THR A 73 -14.43 -5.66 14.76
CA THR A 73 -13.45 -4.61 14.45
C THR A 73 -12.50 -4.31 15.60
N ALA A 74 -12.90 -4.59 16.85
CA ALA A 74 -12.04 -4.44 18.03
C ALA A 74 -10.80 -5.33 18.01
N LEU A 75 -10.82 -6.41 17.23
CA LEU A 75 -9.68 -7.32 17.02
C LEU A 75 -8.79 -6.94 15.86
N TRP A 76 -9.14 -5.90 15.14
CA TRP A 76 -8.33 -5.44 14.01
C TRP A 76 -7.06 -4.74 14.50
N TYR A 77 -6.03 -4.83 13.70
CA TYR A 77 -4.81 -4.08 13.93
C TYR A 77 -5.08 -2.59 13.70
N PRO A 78 -4.67 -1.67 14.60
CA PRO A 78 -5.04 -0.27 14.50
C PRO A 78 -4.77 0.42 13.15
N PRO A 79 -3.59 0.25 12.52
CA PRO A 79 -3.34 0.78 11.17
C PRO A 79 -4.33 0.29 10.12
N LEU A 80 -4.76 -0.97 10.19
CA LEU A 80 -5.77 -1.54 9.29
C LEU A 80 -7.11 -0.83 9.46
N GLU A 81 -7.58 -0.68 10.69
CA GLU A 81 -8.83 0.03 10.99
C GLU A 81 -8.80 1.49 10.52
N LYS A 82 -7.70 2.19 10.82
CA LYS A 82 -7.50 3.59 10.41
C LYS A 82 -7.50 3.73 8.89
N THR A 83 -6.82 2.84 8.18
CA THR A 83 -6.78 2.82 6.71
C THR A 83 -8.17 2.66 6.12
N LEU A 84 -8.93 1.68 6.59
CA LEU A 84 -10.27 1.40 6.08
C LEU A 84 -11.26 2.54 6.40
N LYS A 85 -11.19 3.13 7.59
CA LYS A 85 -11.98 4.31 7.95
C LYS A 85 -11.66 5.51 7.05
N CYS A 86 -10.38 5.76 6.78
CA CYS A 86 -9.96 6.83 5.90
C CYS A 86 -10.51 6.61 4.48
N LEU A 87 -10.31 5.43 3.90
CA LEU A 87 -10.80 5.11 2.56
C LEU A 87 -12.33 5.17 2.46
N SER A 88 -13.05 4.64 3.43
CA SER A 88 -14.51 4.68 3.43
C SER A 88 -15.06 6.11 3.51
N SER A 89 -14.39 7.00 4.23
CA SER A 89 -14.79 8.41 4.34
C SER A 89 -14.55 9.22 3.06
N LEU A 90 -13.54 8.82 2.28
CA LEU A 90 -13.17 9.50 1.02
C LEU A 90 -13.88 8.92 -0.20
N TYR A 91 -14.34 7.68 -0.09
CA TYR A 91 -15.08 7.04 -1.16
C TYR A 91 -16.30 7.87 -1.55
N GLN A 92 -16.46 8.12 -2.84
CA GLN A 92 -17.50 8.99 -3.41
C GLN A 92 -17.38 10.51 -3.10
N SER A 93 -16.43 10.93 -2.26
CA SER A 93 -16.23 12.36 -1.95
C SER A 93 -15.19 13.03 -2.84
N ILE A 94 -14.32 12.23 -3.46
CA ILE A 94 -13.27 12.67 -4.37
C ILE A 94 -13.39 11.93 -5.71
N GLU A 95 -12.71 12.46 -6.72
CA GLU A 95 -12.69 11.87 -8.06
C GLU A 95 -12.09 10.45 -8.02
N SER A 96 -12.65 9.53 -8.83
CA SER A 96 -12.28 8.11 -8.85
C SER A 96 -10.79 7.87 -9.12
N THR A 97 -10.20 8.63 -10.04
CA THR A 97 -8.77 8.53 -10.39
C THR A 97 -7.87 8.90 -9.20
N THR A 98 -8.22 9.99 -8.52
CA THR A 98 -7.50 10.46 -7.33
C THR A 98 -7.70 9.53 -6.15
N PHE A 99 -8.92 9.02 -5.96
CA PHE A 99 -9.22 8.01 -4.95
C PHE A 99 -8.42 6.74 -5.18
N SER A 100 -8.33 6.28 -6.43
CA SER A 100 -7.55 5.10 -6.81
C SER A 100 -6.07 5.23 -6.41
N GLY A 101 -5.44 6.38 -6.71
CA GLY A 101 -4.06 6.65 -6.30
C GLY A 101 -3.86 6.64 -4.79
N LEU A 102 -4.76 7.31 -4.07
CA LEU A 102 -4.71 7.35 -2.61
C LEU A 102 -4.96 5.97 -1.98
N ALA A 103 -5.88 5.18 -2.54
CA ALA A 103 -6.16 3.84 -2.09
C ALA A 103 -4.96 2.91 -2.27
N GLN A 104 -4.24 3.02 -3.38
CA GLN A 104 -3.00 2.26 -3.60
C GLN A 104 -1.92 2.60 -2.56
N GLU A 105 -1.68 3.89 -2.32
CA GLU A 105 -0.73 4.34 -1.30
C GLU A 105 -1.14 3.83 0.09
N ALA A 106 -2.43 3.97 0.44
CA ALA A 106 -2.97 3.52 1.71
C ALA A 106 -2.80 2.00 1.94
N VAL A 107 -3.11 1.19 0.92
CA VAL A 107 -2.94 -0.27 0.96
C VAL A 107 -1.48 -0.65 1.09
N SER A 108 -0.58 0.02 0.38
CA SER A 108 0.86 -0.22 0.47
C SER A 108 1.39 0.07 1.88
N LEU A 109 1.12 1.26 2.41
CA LEU A 109 1.55 1.67 3.76
C LEU A 109 0.99 0.74 4.85
N CYS A 110 -0.29 0.37 4.75
CA CYS A 110 -0.92 -0.56 5.68
C CYS A 110 -0.27 -1.94 5.63
N THR A 111 -0.03 -2.46 4.44
CA THR A 111 0.62 -3.77 4.22
C THR A 111 2.02 -3.80 4.80
N ASP A 112 2.82 -2.76 4.58
CA ASP A 112 4.19 -2.67 5.09
C ASP A 112 4.22 -2.58 6.62
N ASN A 113 3.28 -1.85 7.23
CA ASN A 113 3.15 -1.77 8.68
C ASN A 113 2.71 -3.12 9.29
N ILE A 114 1.76 -3.83 8.67
CA ILE A 114 1.37 -5.19 9.08
C ILE A 114 2.58 -6.14 9.03
N MET A 115 3.40 -6.07 7.99
CA MET A 115 4.62 -6.87 7.87
C MET A 115 5.64 -6.52 8.96
N LEU A 116 5.77 -5.25 9.31
CA LEU A 116 6.63 -4.81 10.41
C LEU A 116 6.18 -5.42 11.75
N ALA A 117 4.88 -5.29 12.06
CA ALA A 117 4.30 -5.84 13.28
C ALA A 117 4.46 -7.37 13.35
N SER A 118 4.20 -8.08 12.25
CA SER A 118 4.41 -9.53 12.14
C SER A 118 5.84 -9.96 12.48
N LYS A 119 6.84 -9.21 11.99
CA LYS A 119 8.26 -9.49 12.32
C LYS A 119 8.55 -9.29 13.79
N ILE A 120 7.94 -8.31 14.44
CA ILE A 120 8.11 -8.05 15.87
C ILE A 120 7.46 -9.19 16.68
N ILE A 121 6.22 -9.57 16.35
CA ILE A 121 5.49 -10.68 16.99
C ILE A 121 6.27 -11.99 16.82
N SER A 122 6.82 -12.26 15.63
CA SER A 122 7.63 -13.45 15.38
C SER A 122 8.86 -13.57 16.29
N ARG A 123 9.40 -12.44 16.75
CA ARG A 123 10.55 -12.41 17.66
C ARG A 123 10.14 -12.60 19.13
N ILE A 124 8.93 -12.18 19.51
CA ILE A 124 8.47 -12.17 20.90
C ILE A 124 7.71 -13.46 21.22
N SER A 125 6.70 -13.80 20.40
CA SER A 125 5.77 -14.91 20.66
C SER A 125 6.08 -16.16 19.85
N GLY A 126 6.83 -16.02 18.74
CA GLY A 126 7.21 -17.12 17.89
C GLY A 126 6.84 -16.90 16.42
N VAL A 127 7.52 -17.67 15.56
CA VAL A 127 7.39 -17.49 14.10
C VAL A 127 5.97 -17.80 13.62
N LEU A 128 5.31 -18.81 14.17
CA LEU A 128 3.96 -19.21 13.80
C LEU A 128 2.95 -18.11 14.13
N ASP A 129 3.05 -17.51 15.31
CA ASP A 129 2.13 -16.46 15.74
C ASP A 129 2.27 -15.21 14.87
N GLY A 130 3.50 -14.84 14.53
CA GLY A 130 3.74 -13.73 13.61
C GLY A 130 3.20 -13.98 12.19
N GLN A 131 3.34 -15.22 11.69
CA GLN A 131 2.79 -15.61 10.37
C GLN A 131 1.27 -15.62 10.38
N LEU A 132 0.63 -16.14 11.43
CA LEU A 132 -0.83 -16.11 11.58
C LEU A 132 -1.37 -14.67 11.67
N PHE A 133 -0.70 -13.81 12.44
CA PHE A 133 -1.02 -12.40 12.50
C PHE A 133 -0.97 -11.74 11.11
N LEU A 134 0.10 -12.01 10.36
CA LEU A 134 0.29 -11.49 9.00
C LEU A 134 -0.86 -11.93 8.08
N ILE A 135 -1.11 -13.23 8.00
CA ILE A 135 -2.13 -13.82 7.12
C ILE A 135 -3.51 -13.25 7.48
N LYS A 136 -3.88 -13.24 8.77
CA LYS A 136 -5.16 -12.72 9.25
C LYS A 136 -5.38 -11.27 8.78
N ASN A 137 -4.43 -10.37 9.05
CA ASN A 137 -4.61 -8.95 8.76
C ASN A 137 -4.55 -8.65 7.25
N LEU A 138 -3.73 -9.37 6.47
CA LEU A 138 -3.73 -9.23 5.01
C LEU A 138 -5.01 -9.77 4.38
N LEU A 139 -5.60 -10.85 4.91
CA LEU A 139 -6.90 -11.35 4.47
C LEU A 139 -8.01 -10.33 4.74
N ILE A 140 -8.06 -9.76 5.94
CA ILE A 140 -9.04 -8.72 6.27
C ILE A 140 -8.87 -7.52 5.35
N LEU A 141 -7.64 -7.04 5.13
CA LEU A 141 -7.37 -5.93 4.24
C LEU A 141 -7.88 -6.23 2.82
N ARG A 142 -7.57 -7.41 2.27
CA ARG A 142 -8.01 -7.84 0.94
C ARG A 142 -9.54 -7.83 0.81
N GLU A 143 -10.23 -8.42 1.78
CA GLU A 143 -11.70 -8.52 1.75
C GLU A 143 -12.35 -7.14 1.90
N GLN A 144 -11.81 -6.28 2.75
CA GLN A 144 -12.39 -4.97 3.01
C GLN A 144 -12.12 -3.95 1.91
N ILE A 145 -11.06 -4.11 1.11
CA ILE A 145 -10.81 -3.24 -0.06
C ILE A 145 -11.53 -3.72 -1.33
N ALA A 146 -12.07 -4.94 -1.34
CA ALA A 146 -12.78 -5.49 -2.50
C ALA A 146 -13.96 -4.61 -2.98
N PRO A 147 -14.78 -4.02 -2.09
CA PRO A 147 -15.88 -3.14 -2.49
C PRO A 147 -15.42 -1.81 -3.11
N PHE A 148 -14.21 -1.37 -2.81
CA PHE A 148 -13.62 -0.20 -3.44
C PHE A 148 -13.05 -0.59 -4.80
N ASP A 149 -13.92 -1.00 -5.71
CA ASP A 149 -13.57 -1.51 -7.04
C ASP A 149 -13.06 -0.42 -8.00
N ALA A 150 -12.53 0.64 -7.41
CA ALA A 150 -11.67 1.53 -8.11
C ALA A 150 -10.57 0.68 -8.75
N GLU A 151 -10.39 0.83 -10.02
CA GLU A 151 -9.27 0.30 -10.79
C GLU A 151 -7.97 0.67 -10.08
N CYS A 152 -7.55 -0.17 -9.13
CA CYS A 152 -6.32 0.03 -8.38
C CYS A 152 -5.09 -0.27 -9.25
N ALA A 153 -5.20 -0.07 -10.54
CA ALA A 153 -4.13 -0.14 -11.51
C ALA A 153 -3.90 1.26 -12.06
N ILE A 154 -2.94 1.97 -11.49
CA ILE A 154 -2.43 3.19 -12.11
C ILE A 154 -1.28 2.78 -13.03
N GLU A 155 -1.37 3.16 -14.30
CA GLU A 155 -0.21 3.12 -15.19
C GLU A 155 0.76 4.21 -14.75
N VAL A 156 1.75 3.84 -13.97
CA VAL A 156 2.85 4.74 -13.65
C VAL A 156 3.84 4.66 -14.81
N LYS A 157 3.91 5.74 -15.56
CA LYS A 157 4.94 5.92 -16.59
C LYS A 157 6.21 6.44 -15.92
N GLU A 158 7.10 5.55 -15.58
CA GLU A 158 8.42 5.92 -15.08
C GLU A 158 9.36 6.13 -16.26
N LEU A 159 10.08 7.26 -16.21
CA LEU A 159 11.14 7.54 -17.15
C LEU A 159 12.41 6.84 -16.67
N ASP A 160 12.82 5.79 -17.38
CA ASP A 160 14.08 5.10 -17.10
C ASP A 160 15.26 5.85 -17.72
N PHE A 161 16.09 6.41 -16.85
CA PHE A 161 17.34 7.08 -17.20
C PHE A 161 18.57 6.20 -16.98
N SER A 162 18.41 4.89 -16.78
CA SER A 162 19.54 3.99 -16.51
C SER A 162 20.56 3.98 -17.67
N HIS A 163 20.08 4.08 -18.91
CA HIS A 163 20.96 4.22 -20.08
C HIS A 163 21.79 5.50 -20.02
N MET A 164 21.19 6.60 -19.59
CA MET A 164 21.88 7.88 -19.47
C MET A 164 23.04 7.82 -18.47
N ARG A 165 22.93 7.01 -17.41
CA ARG A 165 24.02 6.76 -16.46
C ARG A 165 25.23 6.10 -17.13
N VAL A 166 25.02 5.17 -18.05
CA VAL A 166 26.10 4.48 -18.79
C VAL A 166 26.80 5.47 -19.68
N HIS A 167 26.07 6.28 -20.46
CA HIS A 167 26.65 7.29 -21.35
C HIS A 167 27.37 8.39 -20.56
N MET A 168 26.79 8.87 -19.45
CA MET A 168 27.46 9.83 -18.56
C MET A 168 28.78 9.26 -18.00
N ARG A 169 28.81 7.99 -17.61
CA ARG A 169 30.04 7.33 -17.13
C ARG A 169 31.11 7.29 -18.20
N ARG A 170 30.76 7.00 -19.46
CA ARG A 170 31.70 7.00 -20.59
C ARG A 170 32.21 8.40 -20.92
N ILE A 171 31.37 9.43 -20.79
CA ILE A 171 31.78 10.84 -20.94
C ILE A 171 32.78 11.22 -19.84
N PHE A 172 32.50 10.88 -18.56
CA PHE A 172 33.42 11.15 -17.45
C PHE A 172 34.68 10.32 -17.49
N ALA A 173 34.63 9.13 -18.10
CA ALA A 173 35.82 8.31 -18.33
C ALA A 173 36.73 8.83 -19.47
N GLY A 174 36.31 9.90 -20.19
CA GLY A 174 37.07 10.46 -21.30
C GLY A 174 37.02 9.64 -22.60
N GLU A 175 36.12 8.64 -22.66
CA GLU A 175 35.96 7.78 -23.84
C GLU A 175 35.19 8.47 -24.99
N LEU A 176 34.42 9.53 -24.67
CA LEU A 176 33.66 10.31 -25.63
C LEU A 176 34.10 11.77 -25.57
N SER A 177 34.39 12.35 -26.71
CA SER A 177 34.78 13.75 -26.83
C SER A 177 33.56 14.66 -26.89
N LEU A 178 33.54 15.72 -26.06
CA LEU A 178 32.49 16.72 -26.07
C LEU A 178 32.50 17.64 -27.29
N PHE A 179 33.67 17.76 -27.96
CA PHE A 179 33.90 18.73 -29.03
C PHE A 179 34.29 18.13 -30.38
N ALA A 180 34.24 16.79 -30.53
CA ALA A 180 34.56 16.15 -31.81
C ALA A 180 33.41 16.36 -32.80
N LEU A 181 33.74 16.76 -34.02
CA LEU A 181 32.77 16.89 -35.14
C LEU A 181 32.52 15.51 -35.83
N SER A 182 32.59 14.42 -35.08
CA SER A 182 32.38 13.05 -35.56
C SER A 182 31.17 12.40 -34.88
N GLN A 183 30.78 11.21 -35.35
CA GLN A 183 29.71 10.42 -34.74
C GLN A 183 29.96 10.04 -33.27
N ASP A 184 31.19 10.19 -32.79
CA ASP A 184 31.59 9.94 -31.39
C ASP A 184 31.42 11.18 -30.52
N ASN A 185 30.68 12.19 -30.99
CA ASN A 185 30.36 13.36 -30.18
C ASN A 185 29.38 12.98 -29.08
N ALA A 186 29.78 13.22 -27.84
CA ALA A 186 28.98 12.92 -26.65
C ALA A 186 27.59 13.53 -26.69
N PHE A 187 27.42 14.72 -27.26
CA PHE A 187 26.11 15.36 -27.45
C PHE A 187 25.24 14.63 -28.46
N PHE A 188 25.85 14.09 -29.53
CA PHE A 188 25.08 13.37 -30.55
C PHE A 188 24.64 12.02 -30.04
N VAL A 189 25.48 11.31 -29.30
CA VAL A 189 25.14 10.04 -28.62
C VAL A 189 24.05 10.27 -27.55
N LEU A 190 24.16 11.33 -26.76
CA LEU A 190 23.16 11.67 -25.75
C LEU A 190 21.82 12.05 -26.38
N ALA A 191 21.84 12.75 -27.53
CA ALA A 191 20.60 13.15 -28.21
C ALA A 191 19.94 12.00 -28.98
N SER A 192 20.72 11.04 -29.50
CA SER A 192 20.18 9.88 -30.24
C SER A 192 19.80 8.71 -29.38
N GLU A 193 20.60 8.40 -28.35
CA GLU A 193 20.41 7.24 -27.46
C GLU A 193 19.90 7.61 -26.05
N GLY A 194 20.03 8.89 -25.67
CA GLY A 194 19.61 9.41 -24.37
C GLY A 194 18.11 9.61 -24.21
N ARG A 195 17.29 9.08 -25.13
CA ARG A 195 15.83 9.14 -24.96
C ARG A 195 15.43 8.26 -23.77
N PRO A 196 14.71 8.82 -22.78
CA PRO A 196 14.23 8.01 -21.68
C PRO A 196 13.31 6.90 -22.20
N HIS A 197 13.56 5.67 -21.79
CA HIS A 197 12.60 4.60 -22.01
C HIS A 197 11.41 4.80 -21.05
N ILE A 198 10.23 4.79 -21.60
CA ILE A 198 8.99 4.81 -20.80
C ILE A 198 8.78 3.39 -20.30
N LEU A 199 9.07 3.14 -19.02
CA LEU A 199 8.66 1.92 -18.36
C LEU A 199 7.21 2.12 -17.91
N GLU A 200 6.29 1.48 -18.62
CA GLU A 200 4.91 1.36 -18.15
C GLU A 200 4.88 0.28 -17.06
N SER A 201 5.02 0.71 -15.81
CA SER A 201 4.79 -0.17 -14.68
C SER A 201 3.38 0.04 -14.16
N THR A 202 2.54 -0.98 -14.21
CA THR A 202 1.26 -0.98 -13.51
C THR A 202 1.53 -1.24 -12.05
N LEU A 203 1.55 -0.18 -11.25
CA LEU A 203 1.57 -0.29 -9.80
C LEU A 203 0.18 -0.78 -9.37
N ASN A 204 0.09 -2.04 -9.03
CA ASN A 204 -1.15 -2.64 -8.54
C ASN A 204 -0.94 -3.12 -7.10
N SER A 205 -1.29 -2.28 -6.14
CA SER A 205 -1.16 -2.59 -4.72
C SER A 205 -1.97 -3.83 -4.31
N LYS A 206 -3.07 -4.14 -5.00
CA LYS A 206 -3.82 -5.40 -4.81
C LYS A 206 -2.98 -6.62 -5.19
N LYS A 207 -2.31 -6.59 -6.35
CA LYS A 207 -1.43 -7.70 -6.76
C LYS A 207 -0.26 -7.89 -5.81
N GLU A 208 0.31 -6.79 -5.33
CA GLU A 208 1.40 -6.85 -4.36
C GLU A 208 0.92 -7.39 -3.01
N LEU A 209 -0.27 -6.98 -2.56
CA LEU A 209 -0.94 -7.53 -1.37
C LEU A 209 -1.17 -9.04 -1.51
N GLU A 210 -1.73 -9.48 -2.64
CA GLU A 210 -1.96 -10.91 -2.93
C GLU A 210 -0.66 -11.70 -2.97
N LYS A 211 0.39 -11.16 -3.56
CA LYS A 211 1.72 -11.78 -3.59
C LYS A 211 2.30 -11.93 -2.18
N LYS A 212 2.19 -10.89 -1.34
CA LYS A 212 2.64 -10.93 0.05
C LYS A 212 1.80 -11.91 0.88
N LEU A 213 0.49 -11.96 0.66
CA LEU A 213 -0.40 -12.92 1.30
C LEU A 213 -0.05 -14.36 0.92
N LYS A 214 0.13 -14.64 -0.37
CA LYS A 214 0.54 -15.95 -0.88
C LYS A 214 1.87 -16.38 -0.26
N ALA A 215 2.87 -15.52 -0.29
CA ALA A 215 4.17 -15.79 0.32
C ALA A 215 4.06 -16.06 1.84
N GLY A 216 3.19 -15.33 2.54
CA GLY A 216 2.89 -15.57 3.96
C GLY A 216 2.28 -16.95 4.21
N CYS A 217 1.30 -17.35 3.40
CA CYS A 217 0.68 -18.67 3.48
C CYS A 217 1.67 -19.80 3.18
N GLU A 218 2.48 -19.65 2.14
CA GLU A 218 3.52 -20.63 1.78
C GLU A 218 4.54 -20.78 2.90
N SER A 219 5.00 -19.66 3.46
CA SER A 219 5.93 -19.64 4.59
C SER A 219 5.34 -20.32 5.83
N PHE A 220 4.06 -20.09 6.13
CA PHE A 220 3.35 -20.73 7.23
C PHE A 220 3.28 -22.25 7.04
N ILE A 221 2.85 -22.71 5.86
CA ILE A 221 2.78 -24.14 5.52
C ILE A 221 4.14 -24.79 5.70
N MET A 222 5.19 -24.18 5.16
CA MET A 222 6.56 -24.70 5.30
C MET A 222 7.00 -24.79 6.76
N THR A 223 6.69 -23.78 7.57
CA THR A 223 7.04 -23.78 9.00
C THR A 223 6.31 -24.87 9.76
N VAL A 224 5.00 -25.03 9.53
CA VAL A 224 4.19 -26.07 10.17
C VAL A 224 4.66 -27.47 9.73
N THR A 225 4.86 -27.66 8.42
CA THR A 225 5.36 -28.95 7.89
C THR A 225 6.70 -29.32 8.49
N LYS A 226 7.63 -28.36 8.56
CA LYS A 226 8.95 -28.59 9.16
C LYS A 226 8.85 -28.94 10.63
N SER A 227 8.03 -28.25 11.40
CA SER A 227 7.87 -28.49 12.84
C SER A 227 7.23 -29.83 13.16
N THR A 228 6.38 -30.36 12.27
CA THR A 228 5.71 -31.66 12.46
C THR A 228 6.51 -32.84 11.90
N VAL A 229 7.08 -32.66 10.72
CA VAL A 229 7.78 -33.77 10.01
C VAL A 229 9.18 -33.99 10.52
N GLU A 230 9.92 -32.96 10.89
CA GLU A 230 11.31 -33.06 11.33
C GLU A 230 11.48 -33.93 12.61
N PRO A 231 10.64 -33.82 13.65
CA PRO A 231 10.69 -34.75 14.79
C PRO A 231 10.39 -36.21 14.41
N MET A 232 9.43 -36.42 13.48
CA MET A 232 9.10 -37.77 13.01
C MET A 232 10.26 -38.41 12.25
N LEU A 233 10.91 -37.64 11.35
CA LEU A 233 12.09 -38.14 10.64
C LEU A 233 13.23 -38.47 11.58
N ARG A 234 13.49 -37.67 12.60
CA ARG A 234 14.51 -37.92 13.61
C ARG A 234 14.22 -39.20 14.44
N PHE A 235 12.95 -39.56 14.58
CA PHE A 235 12.56 -40.77 15.24
C PHE A 235 12.80 -42.04 14.39
N ILE A 236 12.55 -41.93 13.07
CA ILE A 236 12.71 -43.06 12.12
C ILE A 236 14.19 -43.32 11.78
N THR A 237 15.03 -42.29 11.84
CA THR A 237 16.47 -42.37 11.50
C THR A 237 17.36 -42.74 12.68
N LYS A 238 16.79 -42.98 13.87
CA LYS A 238 17.46 -43.60 15.03
C LYS A 238 17.25 -45.10 15.04
#